data_e262459ac9eb2b091c5b540137fb5a35
#
_entry.id   e262459ac9eb2b091c5b540137fb5a35
#
_cell.length_a   1.000
_cell.length_b   1.000
_cell.length_c   1.000
_cell.angle_alpha   90.00
_cell.angle_beta   90.00
_cell.angle_gamma   90.00
#
_symmetry.space_group_name_H-M   'P 1'
#
loop_
_entity.id
_entity.type
_entity.pdbx_description
1 polymer ?
#
loop_
_entity_poly.entity_id
_entity_poly.type
_entity_poly.pdbx_seq_one_letter_code
_entity_poly.pdbx_strand_id
1 'polypeptide(L)'
;MTEFRDALGNITQINDKLERIVSLSPSVTETLFEYGLGKKIVGVSAFCKRPAETDNIRKVGSYGTARIEVLDEIKPDIVMMMSGYAEPLYKKIRERYNTFLFKLPTTVFGILELIKEVGIVTSSQDKARELEYAMLQGLKKVRKYSMKGYLEIDLGGPVTFGSQSYITDSLTLFGLTLPFEMRQHEWMVPNDQEIVEFDPDILIYEGKMYRGSNKEEVQKAFTDRGYGNSSFMRNKNIFVTPGKLDFFAHHGPSFFREVIPWLRNTLDSVSL
;
A
#
# COMPACT_ATOMS: atom_id res chain seq x y z
N MET A 1 14.12 27.48 -2.62
CA MET A 1 14.47 26.14 -2.08
C MET A 1 14.01 26.06 -0.64
N THR A 2 13.27 25.05 -0.30
CA THR A 2 12.72 24.82 1.04
C THR A 2 13.36 23.58 1.66
N GLU A 3 13.66 23.63 2.96
CA GLU A 3 14.20 22.52 3.72
C GLU A 3 13.07 21.62 4.21
N PHE A 4 13.19 20.33 3.94
CA PHE A 4 12.27 19.31 4.44
C PHE A 4 13.03 18.25 5.22
N ARG A 5 12.39 17.73 6.25
CA ARG A 5 12.92 16.63 7.07
C ARG A 5 12.20 15.35 6.69
N ASP A 6 12.96 14.37 6.22
CA ASP A 6 12.42 13.07 5.78
C ASP A 6 12.11 12.11 6.93
N ALA A 7 11.61 10.91 6.61
CA ALA A 7 11.21 9.89 7.58
C ALA A 7 12.32 9.43 8.55
N LEU A 8 13.59 9.59 8.18
CA LEU A 8 14.76 9.26 9.03
C LEU A 8 15.39 10.52 9.69
N GLY A 9 14.74 11.68 9.55
CA GLY A 9 15.19 12.94 10.11
C GLY A 9 16.29 13.65 9.29
N ASN A 10 16.62 13.17 8.10
CA ASN A 10 17.59 13.84 7.25
C ASN A 10 16.98 15.06 6.58
N ILE A 11 17.78 16.11 6.43
CA ILE A 11 17.36 17.32 5.73
C ILE A 11 17.61 17.16 4.23
N THR A 12 16.59 17.50 3.44
CA THR A 12 16.63 17.53 1.97
C THR A 12 16.21 18.92 1.51
N GLN A 13 17.05 19.56 0.69
CA GLN A 13 16.74 20.84 0.06
C GLN A 13 15.94 20.59 -1.21
N ILE A 14 14.72 21.09 -1.28
CA ILE A 14 13.82 20.85 -2.42
C ILE A 14 13.52 22.17 -3.11
N ASN A 15 13.66 22.18 -4.43
CA ASN A 15 13.27 23.33 -5.25
C ASN A 15 11.75 23.49 -5.26
N ASP A 16 11.26 24.71 -5.14
CA ASP A 16 9.84 25.02 -5.18
C ASP A 16 9.21 24.62 -6.54
N LYS A 17 10.02 24.52 -7.58
CA LYS A 17 9.61 24.04 -8.89
C LYS A 17 10.41 22.79 -9.27
N LEU A 18 9.77 21.62 -9.16
CA LEU A 18 10.29 20.35 -9.61
C LEU A 18 9.90 20.12 -11.08
N GLU A 19 10.83 19.69 -11.93
CA GLU A 19 10.57 19.38 -13.34
C GLU A 19 10.92 17.94 -13.69
N ARG A 20 11.80 17.28 -12.92
CA ARG A 20 12.31 15.94 -13.20
C ARG A 20 12.23 15.06 -11.96
N ILE A 21 11.08 14.45 -11.75
CA ILE A 21 10.80 13.62 -10.57
C ILE A 21 11.04 12.16 -10.92
N VAL A 22 11.80 11.46 -10.09
CA VAL A 22 11.84 9.99 -10.06
C VAL A 22 11.07 9.52 -8.84
N SER A 23 10.10 8.63 -9.03
CA SER A 23 9.34 8.02 -7.95
C SER A 23 9.53 6.50 -7.92
N LEU A 24 10.10 5.99 -6.82
CA LEU A 24 10.28 4.56 -6.58
C LEU A 24 9.16 3.95 -5.73
N SER A 25 8.17 4.75 -5.34
CA SER A 25 6.99 4.32 -4.58
C SER A 25 5.72 4.39 -5.43
N PRO A 26 4.95 3.29 -5.58
CA PRO A 26 3.68 3.29 -6.30
C PRO A 26 2.66 4.30 -5.76
N SER A 27 2.51 4.39 -4.44
CA SER A 27 1.57 5.32 -3.81
C SER A 27 1.93 6.79 -4.04
N VAL A 28 3.22 7.13 -3.95
CA VAL A 28 3.72 8.48 -4.28
C VAL A 28 3.51 8.78 -5.76
N THR A 29 3.80 7.80 -6.64
CA THR A 29 3.58 7.94 -8.09
C THR A 29 2.11 8.25 -8.40
N GLU A 30 1.18 7.47 -7.86
CA GLU A 30 -0.26 7.70 -8.04
C GLU A 30 -0.66 9.10 -7.54
N THR A 31 -0.20 9.48 -6.36
CA THR A 31 -0.49 10.80 -5.77
C THR A 31 0.04 11.95 -6.63
N LEU A 32 1.23 11.82 -7.21
CA LEU A 32 1.78 12.82 -8.13
C LEU A 32 0.90 12.99 -9.40
N PHE A 33 0.34 11.90 -9.91
CA PHE A 33 -0.61 11.98 -11.03
C PHE A 33 -1.91 12.70 -10.63
N GLU A 34 -2.44 12.45 -9.44
CA GLU A 34 -3.61 13.15 -8.91
C GLU A 34 -3.37 14.67 -8.81
N TYR A 35 -2.14 15.09 -8.56
CA TYR A 35 -1.76 16.51 -8.52
C TYR A 35 -1.49 17.10 -9.90
N GLY A 36 -1.62 16.31 -10.98
CA GLY A 36 -1.33 16.75 -12.34
C GLY A 36 0.16 16.85 -12.66
N LEU A 37 1.02 16.25 -11.85
CA LEU A 37 2.48 16.27 -12.01
C LEU A 37 2.99 15.10 -12.87
N GLY A 38 2.12 14.28 -13.46
CA GLY A 38 2.49 13.11 -14.25
C GLY A 38 3.52 13.39 -15.35
N LYS A 39 3.43 14.55 -16.04
CA LYS A 39 4.38 14.95 -17.08
C LYS A 39 5.78 15.26 -16.55
N LYS A 40 5.93 15.48 -15.25
CA LYS A 40 7.22 15.76 -14.59
C LYS A 40 7.88 14.48 -14.08
N ILE A 41 7.17 13.35 -14.10
CA ILE A 41 7.72 12.06 -13.69
C ILE A 41 8.53 11.50 -14.85
N VAL A 42 9.86 11.45 -14.68
CA VAL A 42 10.81 11.00 -15.71
C VAL A 42 11.33 9.58 -15.45
N GLY A 43 11.01 8.99 -14.29
CA GLY A 43 11.39 7.62 -13.95
C GLY A 43 10.53 7.08 -12.81
N VAL A 44 10.21 5.78 -12.88
CA VAL A 44 9.39 5.09 -11.88
C VAL A 44 9.93 3.70 -11.56
N SER A 45 9.48 3.11 -10.45
CA SER A 45 9.76 1.70 -10.16
C SER A 45 8.97 0.77 -11.10
N ALA A 46 9.43 -0.49 -11.22
CA ALA A 46 8.70 -1.51 -11.98
C ALA A 46 7.30 -1.81 -11.41
N PHE A 47 7.07 -1.48 -10.13
CA PHE A 47 5.81 -1.69 -9.43
C PHE A 47 4.83 -0.50 -9.53
N CYS A 48 5.27 0.65 -10.07
CA CYS A 48 4.36 1.77 -10.33
C CYS A 48 3.49 1.44 -11.54
N LYS A 49 2.23 1.08 -11.29
CA LYS A 49 1.24 0.63 -12.28
C LYS A 49 -0.06 1.44 -12.24
N ARG A 50 -0.15 2.40 -11.35
CA ARG A 50 -1.26 3.34 -11.25
C ARG A 50 -0.75 4.78 -11.41
N PRO A 51 -1.39 5.57 -12.28
CA PRO A 51 -2.34 5.13 -13.32
C PRO A 51 -1.63 4.39 -14.49
N ALA A 52 -2.38 3.92 -15.49
CA ALA A 52 -1.84 3.13 -16.61
C ALA A 52 -0.77 3.87 -17.42
N GLU A 53 -0.79 5.20 -17.44
CA GLU A 53 0.21 6.06 -18.08
C GLU A 53 1.64 5.81 -17.58
N THR A 54 1.79 5.27 -16.36
CA THR A 54 3.09 4.88 -15.80
C THR A 54 3.81 3.82 -16.63
N ASP A 55 3.09 3.03 -17.43
CA ASP A 55 3.70 2.02 -18.31
C ASP A 55 4.62 2.64 -19.36
N ASN A 56 4.35 3.87 -19.79
CA ASN A 56 5.15 4.62 -20.74
C ASN A 56 6.34 5.35 -20.11
N ILE A 57 6.45 5.34 -18.77
CA ILE A 57 7.55 6.02 -18.08
C ILE A 57 8.71 5.04 -17.87
N ARG A 58 9.93 5.54 -18.02
CA ARG A 58 11.17 4.76 -17.90
C ARG A 58 11.24 4.07 -16.52
N LYS A 59 11.45 2.74 -16.52
CA LYS A 59 11.64 1.97 -15.29
C LYS A 59 13.08 2.12 -14.82
N VAL A 60 13.27 2.66 -13.61
CA VAL A 60 14.60 2.98 -13.05
C VAL A 60 15.00 2.03 -11.93
N GLY A 61 14.12 1.13 -11.50
CA GLY A 61 14.40 0.16 -10.44
C GLY A 61 13.15 -0.48 -9.87
N SER A 62 13.26 -0.88 -8.61
CA SER A 62 12.19 -1.45 -7.80
C SER A 62 12.14 -0.76 -6.42
N TYR A 63 11.47 -1.34 -5.44
CA TYR A 63 11.51 -0.86 -4.05
C TYR A 63 12.92 -0.90 -3.44
N GLY A 64 13.72 -1.93 -3.73
CA GLY A 64 15.03 -2.16 -3.11
C GLY A 64 16.21 -2.05 -4.07
N THR A 65 15.97 -1.70 -5.34
CA THR A 65 17.03 -1.59 -6.36
C THR A 65 16.85 -0.35 -7.23
N ALA A 66 17.98 0.21 -7.69
CA ALA A 66 17.98 1.28 -8.70
C ALA A 66 19.12 1.06 -9.69
N ARG A 67 18.87 1.40 -10.94
CA ARG A 67 19.86 1.43 -12.01
C ARG A 67 20.51 2.82 -12.02
N ILE A 68 21.68 2.89 -11.42
CA ILE A 68 22.39 4.16 -11.20
C ILE A 68 22.73 4.87 -12.53
N GLU A 69 23.15 4.10 -13.54
CA GLU A 69 23.41 4.60 -14.89
C GLU A 69 22.19 5.27 -15.52
N VAL A 70 20.99 4.75 -15.24
CA VAL A 70 19.74 5.35 -15.72
C VAL A 70 19.41 6.64 -14.96
N LEU A 71 19.66 6.67 -13.65
CA LEU A 71 19.48 7.90 -12.86
C LEU A 71 20.46 8.99 -13.29
N ASP A 72 21.71 8.63 -13.65
CA ASP A 72 22.72 9.60 -14.19
C ASP A 72 22.28 10.19 -15.52
N GLU A 73 21.70 9.40 -16.41
CA GLU A 73 21.14 9.88 -17.68
C GLU A 73 19.92 10.78 -17.48
N ILE A 74 19.03 10.37 -16.56
CA ILE A 74 17.79 11.10 -16.27
C ILE A 74 18.09 12.43 -15.58
N LYS A 75 19.09 12.50 -14.69
CA LYS A 75 19.44 13.67 -13.88
C LYS A 75 18.21 14.24 -13.15
N PRO A 76 17.62 13.47 -12.20
CA PRO A 76 16.41 13.92 -11.50
C PRO A 76 16.70 15.12 -10.59
N ASP A 77 15.71 16.02 -10.45
CA ASP A 77 15.71 17.06 -9.42
C ASP A 77 15.54 16.46 -8.04
N ILE A 78 14.77 15.34 -7.98
CA ILE A 78 14.50 14.60 -6.76
C ILE A 78 14.19 13.13 -7.05
N VAL A 79 14.62 12.24 -6.15
CA VAL A 79 14.20 10.84 -6.08
C VAL A 79 13.29 10.66 -4.86
N MET A 80 12.07 10.25 -5.07
CA MET A 80 11.06 10.04 -4.03
C MET A 80 10.93 8.56 -3.70
N MET A 81 11.04 8.21 -2.42
CA MET A 81 11.05 6.84 -1.91
C MET A 81 10.14 6.70 -0.68
N MET A 82 9.83 5.46 -0.29
CA MET A 82 9.09 5.13 0.92
C MET A 82 10.02 4.43 1.93
N SER A 83 9.86 4.70 3.23
CA SER A 83 10.62 4.02 4.29
C SER A 83 10.28 2.52 4.40
N GLY A 84 10.90 1.81 5.33
CA GLY A 84 10.76 0.37 5.47
C GLY A 84 11.73 -0.37 4.54
N TYR A 85 11.24 -1.27 3.70
CA TYR A 85 12.07 -2.13 2.84
C TYR A 85 13.08 -1.36 1.96
N ALA A 86 12.78 -0.12 1.57
CA ALA A 86 13.64 0.68 0.69
C ALA A 86 14.77 1.43 1.41
N GLU A 87 14.83 1.42 2.73
CA GLU A 87 15.85 2.20 3.49
C GLU A 87 17.31 1.89 3.14
N PRO A 88 17.72 0.62 2.90
CA PRO A 88 19.10 0.34 2.49
C PRO A 88 19.45 0.99 1.15
N LEU A 89 18.51 0.97 0.19
CA LEU A 89 18.67 1.64 -1.10
C LEU A 89 18.71 3.17 -0.92
N TYR A 90 17.79 3.72 -0.11
CA TYR A 90 17.75 5.15 0.18
C TYR A 90 19.11 5.66 0.71
N LYS A 91 19.70 5.00 1.71
CA LYS A 91 20.99 5.37 2.27
C LYS A 91 22.12 5.44 1.21
N LYS A 92 22.08 4.52 0.24
CA LYS A 92 23.04 4.48 -0.88
C LYS A 92 22.80 5.58 -1.92
N ILE A 93 21.51 5.83 -2.27
CA ILE A 93 21.16 6.77 -3.34
C ILE A 93 21.34 8.22 -2.90
N ARG A 94 20.99 8.55 -1.65
CA ARG A 94 21.06 9.92 -1.14
C ARG A 94 22.45 10.54 -1.11
N GLU A 95 23.49 9.72 -1.17
CA GLU A 95 24.87 10.20 -1.26
C GLU A 95 25.18 10.85 -2.62
N ARG A 96 24.35 10.55 -3.65
CA ARG A 96 24.59 10.97 -5.03
C ARG A 96 23.46 11.81 -5.62
N TYR A 97 22.23 11.60 -5.16
CA TYR A 97 21.03 12.26 -5.68
C TYR A 97 20.27 12.93 -4.56
N ASN A 98 19.64 14.06 -4.85
CA ASN A 98 18.67 14.66 -3.96
C ASN A 98 17.50 13.70 -3.77
N THR A 99 17.35 13.17 -2.56
CA THR A 99 16.41 12.06 -2.28
C THR A 99 15.56 12.38 -1.07
N PHE A 100 14.26 12.18 -1.18
CA PHE A 100 13.30 12.33 -0.09
C PHE A 100 12.64 11.01 0.25
N LEU A 101 12.66 10.63 1.53
CA LEU A 101 12.09 9.39 2.04
C LEU A 101 10.80 9.70 2.80
N PHE A 102 9.65 9.35 2.23
CA PHE A 102 8.36 9.42 2.91
C PHE A 102 8.25 8.32 3.96
N LYS A 103 7.52 8.59 5.04
CA LYS A 103 7.22 7.57 6.05
C LYS A 103 6.17 6.61 5.53
N LEU A 104 6.41 5.29 5.68
CA LEU A 104 5.41 4.27 5.39
C LEU A 104 4.22 4.43 6.34
N PRO A 105 2.97 4.53 5.83
CA PRO A 105 1.80 4.65 6.68
C PRO A 105 1.56 3.37 7.50
N THR A 106 1.20 3.53 8.76
CA THR A 106 0.80 2.43 9.65
C THR A 106 -0.70 2.41 9.93
N THR A 107 -1.42 3.44 9.50
CA THR A 107 -2.86 3.60 9.67
C THR A 107 -3.51 4.12 8.39
N VAL A 108 -4.83 3.98 8.27
CA VAL A 108 -5.62 4.57 7.17
C VAL A 108 -5.47 6.09 7.14
N PHE A 109 -5.45 6.74 8.31
CA PHE A 109 -5.20 8.19 8.38
C PHE A 109 -3.75 8.55 8.03
N GLY A 110 -2.79 7.65 8.30
CA GLY A 110 -1.40 7.80 7.85
C GLY A 110 -1.26 7.84 6.32
N ILE A 111 -2.16 7.18 5.56
CA ILE A 111 -2.21 7.32 4.10
C ILE A 111 -2.62 8.74 3.70
N LEU A 112 -3.57 9.36 4.42
CA LEU A 112 -3.94 10.77 4.18
C LEU A 112 -2.80 11.72 4.50
N GLU A 113 -2.05 11.45 5.58
CA GLU A 113 -0.84 12.21 5.94
C GLU A 113 0.22 12.12 4.84
N LEU A 114 0.46 10.91 4.29
CA LEU A 114 1.36 10.71 3.15
C LEU A 114 0.93 11.54 1.93
N ILE A 115 -0.35 11.45 1.55
CA ILE A 115 -0.91 12.22 0.43
C ILE A 115 -0.64 13.72 0.63
N LYS A 116 -0.92 14.24 1.82
CA LYS A 116 -0.67 15.63 2.18
C LYS A 116 0.81 15.99 2.15
N GLU A 117 1.69 15.15 2.68
CA GLU A 117 3.13 15.36 2.69
C GLU A 117 3.70 15.43 1.26
N VAL A 118 3.26 14.54 0.36
CA VAL A 118 3.60 14.62 -1.07
C VAL A 118 3.19 15.99 -1.65
N GLY A 119 2.02 16.50 -1.30
CA GLY A 119 1.56 17.82 -1.72
C GLY A 119 2.43 18.97 -1.19
N ILE A 120 2.87 18.88 0.06
CA ILE A 120 3.77 19.87 0.66
C ILE A 120 5.13 19.86 -0.04
N VAL A 121 5.72 18.68 -0.21
CA VAL A 121 7.04 18.47 -0.83
C VAL A 121 7.06 18.93 -2.31
N THR A 122 5.92 18.85 -2.99
CA THR A 122 5.79 19.20 -4.42
C THR A 122 5.12 20.55 -4.67
N SER A 123 4.93 21.38 -3.63
CA SER A 123 4.21 22.66 -3.71
C SER A 123 2.81 22.54 -4.33
N SER A 124 2.09 21.45 -3.98
CA SER A 124 0.76 21.11 -4.50
C SER A 124 -0.30 21.05 -3.38
N GLN A 125 -0.18 21.92 -2.36
CA GLN A 125 -0.98 21.87 -1.13
C GLN A 125 -2.49 21.98 -1.38
N ASP A 126 -2.91 22.78 -2.34
CA ASP A 126 -4.34 22.95 -2.66
C ASP A 126 -4.92 21.66 -3.23
N LYS A 127 -4.19 21.00 -4.14
CA LYS A 127 -4.57 19.68 -4.68
C LYS A 127 -4.58 18.60 -3.60
N ALA A 128 -3.62 18.65 -2.69
CA ALA A 128 -3.56 17.73 -1.57
C ALA A 128 -4.80 17.87 -0.66
N ARG A 129 -5.24 19.10 -0.37
CA ARG A 129 -6.46 19.35 0.41
C ARG A 129 -7.73 18.90 -0.29
N GLU A 130 -7.86 19.14 -1.61
CA GLU A 130 -8.98 18.65 -2.41
C GLU A 130 -9.06 17.12 -2.36
N LEU A 131 -7.91 16.44 -2.55
CA LEU A 131 -7.82 14.99 -2.54
C LEU A 131 -8.10 14.41 -1.14
N GLU A 132 -7.49 14.96 -0.08
CA GLU A 132 -7.75 14.60 1.31
C GLU A 132 -9.23 14.68 1.64
N TYR A 133 -9.89 15.79 1.29
CA TYR A 133 -11.32 15.97 1.52
C TYR A 133 -12.15 14.90 0.81
N ALA A 134 -11.85 14.61 -0.46
CA ALA A 134 -12.53 13.58 -1.23
C ALA A 134 -12.37 12.17 -0.59
N MET A 135 -11.17 11.83 -0.10
CA MET A 135 -10.89 10.56 0.57
C MET A 135 -11.66 10.44 1.89
N LEU A 136 -11.69 11.50 2.70
CA LEU A 136 -12.45 11.55 3.96
C LEU A 136 -13.95 11.33 3.77
N GLN A 137 -14.55 11.78 2.66
CA GLN A 137 -15.97 11.50 2.36
C GLN A 137 -16.22 9.99 2.19
N GLY A 138 -15.27 9.23 1.64
CA GLY A 138 -15.35 7.78 1.53
C GLY A 138 -15.42 7.08 2.89
N LEU A 139 -14.70 7.58 3.89
CA LEU A 139 -14.68 7.02 5.24
C LEU A 139 -15.96 7.25 6.05
N LYS A 140 -16.76 8.27 5.73
CA LYS A 140 -18.06 8.52 6.42
C LYS A 140 -19.06 7.37 6.33
N LYS A 141 -18.90 6.47 5.37
CA LYS A 141 -19.75 5.31 5.15
C LYS A 141 -19.25 4.03 5.80
N VAL A 142 -18.15 4.10 6.55
CA VAL A 142 -17.62 2.96 7.32
C VAL A 142 -18.56 2.69 8.48
N ARG A 143 -18.96 1.43 8.64
CA ARG A 143 -19.68 0.93 9.81
C ARG A 143 -18.90 -0.22 10.45
N LYS A 144 -19.17 -0.52 11.71
CA LYS A 144 -18.50 -1.60 12.44
C LYS A 144 -19.27 -2.91 12.28
N TYR A 145 -18.52 -3.96 12.00
CA TYR A 145 -18.95 -5.35 11.97
C TYR A 145 -18.27 -6.09 13.12
N SER A 146 -19.02 -6.84 13.92
CA SER A 146 -18.46 -7.61 15.06
C SER A 146 -18.17 -9.04 14.62
N MET A 147 -17.07 -9.26 13.91
CA MET A 147 -16.68 -10.58 13.41
C MET A 147 -15.17 -10.76 13.43
N LYS A 148 -14.72 -12.00 13.39
CA LYS A 148 -13.30 -12.36 13.28
C LYS A 148 -12.89 -12.41 11.81
N GLY A 149 -11.83 -11.71 11.44
CA GLY A 149 -11.29 -11.70 10.09
C GLY A 149 -9.88 -12.25 10.02
N TYR A 150 -9.52 -12.79 8.87
CA TYR A 150 -8.14 -13.09 8.53
C TYR A 150 -7.85 -12.57 7.12
N LEU A 151 -6.74 -11.84 6.97
CA LEU A 151 -6.26 -11.37 5.67
C LEU A 151 -4.86 -11.93 5.41
N GLU A 152 -4.68 -12.46 4.19
CA GLU A 152 -3.40 -12.94 3.69
C GLU A 152 -3.13 -12.39 2.29
N ILE A 153 -1.88 -11.96 2.05
CA ILE A 153 -1.39 -11.50 0.74
C ILE A 153 -0.25 -12.43 0.29
N ASP A 154 -0.27 -12.86 -0.96
CA ASP A 154 0.86 -13.57 -1.57
C ASP A 154 1.90 -12.57 -2.11
N LEU A 155 2.93 -12.30 -1.33
CA LEU A 155 4.10 -11.50 -1.74
C LEU A 155 5.27 -12.37 -2.23
N GLY A 156 5.00 -13.57 -2.71
CA GLY A 156 6.00 -14.61 -3.04
C GLY A 156 6.06 -15.69 -1.98
N GLY A 157 5.10 -15.70 -1.10
CA GLY A 157 4.77 -16.55 0.01
C GLY A 157 3.69 -15.88 0.85
N PRO A 158 3.04 -16.60 1.79
CA PRO A 158 1.97 -16.07 2.60
C PRO A 158 2.49 -14.97 3.55
N VAL A 159 1.80 -13.84 3.55
CA VAL A 159 2.09 -12.70 4.43
C VAL A 159 0.81 -12.21 5.08
N THR A 160 0.87 -11.93 6.37
CA THR A 160 -0.18 -11.26 7.14
C THR A 160 0.40 -10.07 7.92
N PHE A 161 -0.42 -9.33 8.65
CA PHE A 161 -0.07 -8.01 9.17
C PHE A 161 -0.38 -7.87 10.66
N GLY A 162 0.45 -7.11 11.35
CA GLY A 162 0.29 -6.77 12.77
C GLY A 162 -0.12 -5.31 12.98
N SER A 163 0.04 -4.83 14.22
CA SER A 163 -0.42 -3.49 14.64
C SER A 163 0.27 -2.31 13.94
N GLN A 164 1.40 -2.53 13.28
CA GLN A 164 2.13 -1.48 12.58
C GLN A 164 1.81 -1.44 11.08
N SER A 165 0.60 -1.87 10.70
CA SER A 165 0.15 -1.89 9.30
C SER A 165 -1.19 -1.19 9.12
N TYR A 166 -1.27 -0.29 8.13
CA TYR A 166 -2.52 0.34 7.70
C TYR A 166 -3.55 -0.71 7.21
N ILE A 167 -3.10 -1.90 6.82
CA ILE A 167 -4.00 -3.01 6.43
C ILE A 167 -4.75 -3.50 7.66
N THR A 168 -4.04 -3.81 8.75
CA THR A 168 -4.65 -4.15 10.04
C THR A 168 -5.57 -3.03 10.54
N ASP A 169 -5.08 -1.78 10.51
CA ASP A 169 -5.87 -0.61 10.92
C ASP A 169 -7.16 -0.48 10.09
N SER A 170 -7.10 -0.74 8.78
CA SER A 170 -8.30 -0.68 7.92
C SER A 170 -9.35 -1.73 8.31
N LEU A 171 -8.94 -2.96 8.59
CA LEU A 171 -9.84 -4.04 8.98
C LEU A 171 -10.46 -3.80 10.37
N THR A 172 -9.64 -3.34 11.32
CA THR A 172 -10.11 -3.00 12.68
C THR A 172 -11.00 -1.74 12.67
N LEU A 173 -10.78 -0.79 11.76
CA LEU A 173 -11.67 0.36 11.54
C LEU A 173 -13.09 -0.10 11.18
N PHE A 174 -13.22 -1.19 10.43
CA PHE A 174 -14.50 -1.85 10.13
C PHE A 174 -14.99 -2.76 11.26
N GLY A 175 -14.28 -2.84 12.39
CA GLY A 175 -14.68 -3.61 13.58
C GLY A 175 -14.40 -5.11 13.48
N LEU A 176 -13.48 -5.53 12.63
CA LEU A 176 -12.98 -6.89 12.64
C LEU A 176 -11.97 -7.06 13.77
N THR A 177 -11.98 -8.24 14.41
CA THR A 177 -10.90 -8.72 15.28
C THR A 177 -10.00 -9.62 14.47
N LEU A 178 -8.68 -9.45 14.58
CA LEU A 178 -7.70 -10.18 13.76
C LEU A 178 -6.75 -11.00 14.65
N PRO A 179 -6.22 -12.15 14.18
CA PRO A 179 -5.40 -13.04 15.02
C PRO A 179 -4.08 -12.40 15.48
N PHE A 180 -3.56 -11.44 14.71
CA PHE A 180 -2.25 -10.82 14.97
C PHE A 180 -2.31 -9.32 15.19
N GLU A 181 -3.48 -8.72 15.38
CA GLU A 181 -3.67 -7.26 15.48
C GLU A 181 -2.87 -6.58 16.59
N MET A 182 -2.52 -7.31 17.66
CA MET A 182 -1.72 -6.79 18.78
C MET A 182 -0.21 -7.01 18.62
N ARG A 183 0.24 -7.72 17.58
CA ARG A 183 1.66 -7.94 17.35
C ARG A 183 2.30 -6.70 16.72
N GLN A 184 3.40 -6.23 17.32
CA GLN A 184 4.10 -5.03 16.86
C GLN A 184 4.99 -5.33 15.63
N HIS A 185 4.34 -5.74 14.54
CA HIS A 185 4.97 -5.98 13.25
C HIS A 185 4.21 -5.24 12.15
N GLU A 186 4.92 -4.82 11.12
CA GLU A 186 4.31 -4.33 9.88
C GLU A 186 3.70 -5.51 9.13
N TRP A 187 4.50 -6.55 8.89
CA TRP A 187 4.11 -7.81 8.24
C TRP A 187 4.84 -9.00 8.86
N MET A 188 4.29 -10.18 8.69
CA MET A 188 4.87 -11.42 9.18
C MET A 188 4.41 -12.62 8.35
N VAL A 189 5.18 -13.71 8.40
CA VAL A 189 4.72 -15.01 7.90
C VAL A 189 3.66 -15.54 8.88
N PRO A 190 2.45 -15.92 8.40
CA PRO A 190 1.39 -16.40 9.27
C PRO A 190 1.74 -17.73 9.93
N ASN A 191 1.23 -17.95 11.15
CA ASN A 191 1.23 -19.24 11.81
C ASN A 191 -0.14 -19.88 11.61
N ASP A 192 -0.22 -20.93 10.79
CA ASP A 192 -1.47 -21.59 10.44
C ASP A 192 -2.20 -22.17 11.67
N GLN A 193 -1.47 -22.73 12.65
CA GLN A 193 -2.08 -23.28 13.86
C GLN A 193 -2.79 -22.19 14.67
N GLU A 194 -2.17 -21.03 14.87
CA GLU A 194 -2.77 -19.92 15.61
C GLU A 194 -4.03 -19.38 14.91
N ILE A 195 -4.02 -19.36 13.56
CA ILE A 195 -5.18 -18.90 12.79
C ILE A 195 -6.31 -19.91 12.87
N VAL A 196 -6.02 -21.22 12.81
CA VAL A 196 -7.03 -22.28 13.00
C VAL A 196 -7.64 -22.24 14.40
N GLU A 197 -6.84 -22.03 15.44
CA GLU A 197 -7.31 -21.86 16.83
C GLU A 197 -8.14 -20.57 17.01
N PHE A 198 -7.78 -19.49 16.32
CA PHE A 198 -8.53 -18.25 16.31
C PHE A 198 -9.90 -18.41 15.64
N ASP A 199 -10.02 -19.30 14.66
CA ASP A 199 -11.22 -19.62 13.85
C ASP A 199 -11.90 -18.37 13.27
N PRO A 200 -11.33 -17.71 12.26
CA PRO A 200 -11.92 -16.53 11.65
C PRO A 200 -13.23 -16.83 10.90
N ASP A 201 -14.17 -15.89 10.96
CA ASP A 201 -15.47 -15.94 10.28
C ASP A 201 -15.33 -15.68 8.77
N ILE A 202 -14.32 -14.88 8.40
CA ILE A 202 -14.04 -14.51 7.02
C ILE A 202 -12.55 -14.65 6.69
N LEU A 203 -12.26 -15.03 5.44
CA LEU A 203 -10.95 -14.96 4.82
C LEU A 203 -10.96 -13.93 3.69
N ILE A 204 -10.03 -12.96 3.75
CA ILE A 204 -9.71 -12.07 2.65
C ILE A 204 -8.34 -12.47 2.11
N TYR A 205 -8.26 -12.72 0.80
CA TYR A 205 -7.03 -13.15 0.15
C TYR A 205 -6.68 -12.25 -1.03
N GLU A 206 -5.45 -11.77 -1.03
CA GLU A 206 -4.86 -11.04 -2.15
C GLU A 206 -3.82 -11.91 -2.85
N GLY A 207 -4.10 -12.24 -4.11
CA GLY A 207 -3.20 -13.04 -4.92
C GLY A 207 -1.96 -12.27 -5.34
N LYS A 208 -0.92 -13.01 -5.72
CA LYS A 208 0.34 -12.44 -6.19
C LYS A 208 0.13 -11.48 -7.36
N MET A 209 0.77 -10.31 -7.29
CA MET A 209 0.75 -9.29 -8.32
C MET A 209 1.05 -9.89 -9.71
N TYR A 210 0.29 -9.49 -10.71
CA TYR A 210 0.27 -9.95 -12.10
C TYR A 210 -0.33 -11.36 -12.34
N ARG A 211 -0.44 -12.20 -11.33
CA ARG A 211 -1.08 -13.51 -11.45
C ARG A 211 -2.55 -13.44 -11.06
N GLY A 212 -2.84 -12.81 -9.92
CA GLY A 212 -4.14 -12.86 -9.27
C GLY A 212 -4.42 -14.25 -8.70
N SER A 213 -5.62 -14.48 -8.23
CA SER A 213 -6.13 -15.78 -7.76
C SER A 213 -7.65 -15.83 -7.92
N ASN A 214 -8.21 -17.02 -7.95
CA ASN A 214 -9.65 -17.22 -7.88
C ASN A 214 -10.04 -17.92 -6.57
N LYS A 215 -11.33 -17.92 -6.26
CA LYS A 215 -11.86 -18.46 -5.00
C LYS A 215 -11.59 -19.97 -4.84
N GLU A 216 -11.69 -20.73 -5.92
CA GLU A 216 -11.48 -22.19 -5.93
C GLU A 216 -10.02 -22.55 -5.62
N GLU A 217 -9.08 -21.84 -6.23
CA GLU A 217 -7.63 -22.00 -5.95
C GLU A 217 -7.32 -21.69 -4.49
N VAL A 218 -7.84 -20.58 -3.97
CA VAL A 218 -7.65 -20.16 -2.57
C VAL A 218 -8.27 -21.19 -1.62
N GLN A 219 -9.52 -21.63 -1.88
CA GLN A 219 -10.19 -22.63 -1.06
C GLN A 219 -9.38 -23.92 -1.00
N LYS A 220 -8.87 -24.40 -2.14
CA LYS A 220 -8.02 -25.59 -2.19
C LYS A 220 -6.73 -25.39 -1.39
N ALA A 221 -6.01 -24.31 -1.61
CA ALA A 221 -4.75 -24.03 -0.90
C ALA A 221 -4.93 -23.99 0.62
N PHE A 222 -6.01 -23.37 1.11
CA PHE A 222 -6.31 -23.33 2.55
C PHE A 222 -6.78 -24.69 3.09
N THR A 223 -7.51 -25.48 2.29
CA THR A 223 -7.84 -26.88 2.68
C THR A 223 -6.57 -27.69 2.88
N ASP A 224 -5.62 -27.62 1.93
CA ASP A 224 -4.34 -28.35 1.98
C ASP A 224 -3.46 -27.91 3.19
N ARG A 225 -3.63 -26.65 3.68
CA ARG A 225 -2.99 -26.11 4.89
C ARG A 225 -3.70 -26.43 6.20
N GLY A 226 -4.81 -27.20 6.17
CA GLY A 226 -5.52 -27.66 7.38
C GLY A 226 -6.74 -26.82 7.80
N TYR A 227 -7.16 -25.84 7.01
CA TYR A 227 -8.30 -24.96 7.33
C TYR A 227 -9.68 -25.55 6.98
N GLY A 228 -9.77 -26.82 6.55
CA GLY A 228 -11.01 -27.41 6.03
C GLY A 228 -12.23 -27.31 6.97
N ASN A 229 -11.99 -27.24 8.29
CA ASN A 229 -13.04 -27.11 9.31
C ASN A 229 -13.21 -25.70 9.87
N SER A 230 -12.52 -24.68 9.33
CA SER A 230 -12.65 -23.30 9.79
C SER A 230 -14.02 -22.70 9.48
N SER A 231 -14.45 -21.72 10.27
CA SER A 231 -15.75 -21.05 10.11
C SER A 231 -15.89 -20.42 8.72
N PHE A 232 -14.87 -19.73 8.20
CA PHE A 232 -14.93 -19.15 6.86
C PHE A 232 -15.06 -20.21 5.73
N MET A 233 -14.53 -21.42 5.93
CA MET A 233 -14.68 -22.54 4.97
C MET A 233 -16.10 -23.09 4.97
N ARG A 234 -16.65 -23.36 6.17
CA ARG A 234 -18.02 -23.90 6.35
C ARG A 234 -19.06 -22.93 5.79
N ASN A 235 -18.90 -21.63 6.07
CA ASN A 235 -19.83 -20.56 5.68
C ASN A 235 -19.54 -20.01 4.26
N LYS A 236 -18.47 -20.49 3.59
CA LYS A 236 -18.03 -20.05 2.26
C LYS A 236 -17.68 -18.56 2.20
N ASN A 237 -17.28 -17.96 3.34
CA ASN A 237 -16.89 -16.55 3.47
C ASN A 237 -15.43 -16.35 3.07
N ILE A 238 -15.09 -16.74 1.83
CA ILE A 238 -13.79 -16.56 1.22
C ILE A 238 -13.91 -15.47 0.15
N PHE A 239 -13.15 -14.39 0.31
CA PHE A 239 -13.15 -13.24 -0.57
C PHE A 239 -11.77 -13.02 -1.16
N VAL A 240 -11.68 -13.00 -2.48
CA VAL A 240 -10.45 -12.76 -3.21
C VAL A 240 -10.50 -11.34 -3.77
N THR A 241 -9.41 -10.58 -3.61
CA THR A 241 -9.34 -9.21 -4.11
C THR A 241 -9.43 -9.17 -5.64
N PRO A 242 -10.03 -8.11 -6.21
CA PRO A 242 -10.20 -8.01 -7.65
C PRO A 242 -8.89 -7.72 -8.37
N GLY A 243 -8.80 -8.15 -9.62
CA GLY A 243 -7.73 -7.78 -10.53
C GLY A 243 -6.43 -8.55 -10.31
N LYS A 244 -5.34 -7.98 -10.82
CA LYS A 244 -3.99 -8.55 -10.80
C LYS A 244 -2.92 -7.57 -10.30
N LEU A 245 -3.31 -6.40 -9.86
CA LEU A 245 -2.42 -5.42 -9.23
C LEU A 245 -2.61 -5.46 -7.72
N ASP A 246 -1.61 -4.97 -6.99
CA ASP A 246 -1.71 -4.79 -5.55
C ASP A 246 -3.03 -4.06 -5.20
N PHE A 247 -3.76 -4.57 -4.25
CA PHE A 247 -5.03 -4.02 -3.82
C PHE A 247 -4.92 -3.48 -2.39
N PHE A 248 -4.82 -4.34 -1.39
CA PHE A 248 -4.50 -3.93 -0.01
C PHE A 248 -3.04 -3.49 0.14
N ALA A 249 -2.11 -4.12 -0.59
CA ALA A 249 -0.70 -3.77 -0.51
C ALA A 249 -0.37 -2.39 -1.11
N HIS A 250 -1.34 -1.71 -1.76
CA HIS A 250 -1.18 -0.37 -2.32
C HIS A 250 -1.79 0.70 -1.41
N HIS A 251 -0.95 1.58 -0.83
CA HIS A 251 -1.34 2.63 0.13
C HIS A 251 -1.38 4.03 -0.51
N GLY A 252 -1.97 4.15 -1.68
CA GLY A 252 -2.21 5.41 -2.39
C GLY A 252 -3.68 5.83 -2.40
N PRO A 253 -4.05 6.83 -3.20
CA PRO A 253 -5.44 7.28 -3.37
C PRO A 253 -6.43 6.17 -3.74
N SER A 254 -6.01 5.16 -4.52
CA SER A 254 -6.83 3.97 -4.84
C SER A 254 -7.30 3.22 -3.61
N PHE A 255 -6.56 3.25 -2.50
CA PHE A 255 -6.99 2.59 -1.26
C PHE A 255 -8.37 3.08 -0.81
N PHE A 256 -8.61 4.38 -0.86
CA PHE A 256 -9.91 4.97 -0.50
C PHE A 256 -10.99 4.79 -1.57
N ARG A 257 -10.60 4.75 -2.84
CA ARG A 257 -11.55 4.66 -3.96
C ARG A 257 -11.97 3.23 -4.28
N GLU A 258 -11.09 2.26 -4.00
CA GLU A 258 -11.28 0.87 -4.39
C GLU A 258 -11.38 -0.04 -3.16
N VAL A 259 -10.38 -0.02 -2.26
CA VAL A 259 -10.29 -0.96 -1.12
C VAL A 259 -11.39 -0.71 -0.10
N ILE A 260 -11.56 0.53 0.36
CA ILE A 260 -12.59 0.87 1.36
C ILE A 260 -14.01 0.52 0.89
N PRO A 261 -14.45 0.90 -0.33
CA PRO A 261 -15.76 0.50 -0.84
C PRO A 261 -15.90 -1.02 -1.02
N TRP A 262 -14.86 -1.67 -1.54
CA TRP A 262 -14.86 -3.12 -1.74
C TRP A 262 -14.98 -3.85 -0.39
N LEU A 263 -14.19 -3.46 0.60
CA LEU A 263 -14.23 -4.05 1.94
C LEU A 263 -15.61 -3.91 2.57
N ARG A 264 -16.23 -2.73 2.49
CA ARG A 264 -17.60 -2.53 2.97
C ARG A 264 -18.60 -3.48 2.28
N ASN A 265 -18.58 -3.54 0.93
CA ASN A 265 -19.51 -4.38 0.17
C ASN A 265 -19.29 -5.87 0.48
N THR A 266 -18.03 -6.27 0.67
CA THR A 266 -17.64 -7.63 1.08
C THR A 266 -18.23 -7.97 2.44
N LEU A 267 -18.05 -7.11 3.43
CA LEU A 267 -18.55 -7.32 4.79
C LEU A 267 -20.09 -7.27 4.87
N ASP A 268 -20.75 -6.46 4.03
CA ASP A 268 -22.20 -6.44 3.89
C ASP A 268 -22.77 -7.76 3.34
N SER A 269 -21.98 -8.52 2.61
CA SER A 269 -22.39 -9.79 1.98
C SER A 269 -22.17 -11.03 2.85
N VAL A 270 -21.49 -10.89 4.00
CA VAL A 270 -21.16 -12.01 4.89
C VAL A 270 -22.42 -12.59 5.51
N SER A 271 -22.59 -13.90 5.40
CA SER A 271 -23.60 -14.68 6.12
C SER A 271 -22.96 -15.28 7.38
N LEU A 272 -23.46 -14.94 8.56
CA LEU A 272 -23.04 -15.49 9.85
C LEU A 272 -23.98 -16.59 10.31
#